data_b929fcdbabf5b97b3eb468cc74a9d13f
#
_entry.id   b929fcdbabf5b97b3eb468cc74a9d13f
#
_cell.length_a   1.000
_cell.length_b   1.000
_cell.length_c   1.000
_cell.angle_alpha   90.00
_cell.angle_beta   90.00
_cell.angle_gamma   90.00
#
_symmetry.space_group_name_H-M   'P 1'
#
loop_
_entity.id
_entity.type
_entity.pdbx_description
1 polymer ?
#
loop_
_entity_poly.entity_id
_entity_poly.type
_entity_poly.pdbx_seq_one_letter_code
_entity_poly.pdbx_strand_id
1 'polypeptide(L)'
;MTSTPIVRTVYIVSDSTGITAETFSQSVLSQFEEVDFKPVRLPFVDTLEKAAEVAMRIDRSALEAGVPPIVFSTLVNPDILARVRQANGIFLDLFGTFVSHIEQALGLKSSHSIGRSHMMQKNKKNCCLMQWNCSGIPVLPLLSLPETTDRRRERWQFRETAEK
;
A
#
# COMPACT_ATOMS: atom_id res chain seq x y z
N MET A 1 2.61 -28.21 23.72
CA MET A 1 2.15 -27.07 24.54
C MET A 1 1.33 -26.18 23.63
N THR A 2 0.01 -26.23 23.73
CA THR A 2 -0.90 -25.41 22.93
C THR A 2 -0.92 -24.01 23.54
N SER A 3 -0.08 -23.11 23.03
CA SER A 3 -0.17 -21.69 23.39
C SER A 3 -1.50 -21.14 22.88
N THR A 4 -2.26 -20.50 23.75
CA THR A 4 -3.47 -19.79 23.36
C THR A 4 -3.10 -18.75 22.29
N PRO A 5 -3.75 -18.72 21.13
CA PRO A 5 -3.40 -17.76 20.08
C PRO A 5 -3.58 -16.33 20.59
N ILE A 6 -2.60 -15.48 20.31
CA ILE A 6 -2.67 -14.06 20.65
C ILE A 6 -3.68 -13.42 19.70
N VAL A 7 -4.79 -12.92 20.22
CA VAL A 7 -5.82 -12.23 19.43
C VAL A 7 -5.53 -10.73 19.42
N ARG A 8 -5.52 -10.11 18.22
CA ARG A 8 -5.29 -8.67 18.05
C ARG A 8 -6.31 -8.04 17.11
N THR A 9 -6.94 -6.96 17.55
CA THR A 9 -7.80 -6.15 16.68
C THR A 9 -6.95 -5.26 15.78
N VAL A 10 -7.33 -5.20 14.51
CA VAL A 10 -6.66 -4.39 13.49
C VAL A 10 -7.69 -3.46 12.84
N TYR A 11 -7.51 -2.17 12.99
CA TYR A 11 -8.33 -1.16 12.33
C TYR A 11 -7.70 -0.73 11.01
N ILE A 12 -8.51 -0.69 9.96
CA ILE A 12 -8.13 -0.24 8.62
C ILE A 12 -8.92 1.04 8.34
N VAL A 13 -8.27 2.19 8.50
CA VAL A 13 -8.87 3.51 8.44
C VAL A 13 -8.49 4.21 7.14
N SER A 14 -9.49 4.69 6.39
CA SER A 14 -9.28 5.35 5.11
C SER A 14 -10.31 6.45 4.86
N ASP A 15 -9.91 7.50 4.16
CA ASP A 15 -10.79 8.55 3.63
C ASP A 15 -11.56 8.15 2.36
N SER A 16 -11.25 6.99 1.81
CA SER A 16 -11.88 6.39 0.63
C SER A 16 -12.31 4.94 0.93
N THR A 17 -12.27 4.07 -0.05
CA THR A 17 -12.72 2.66 0.05
C THR A 17 -11.88 1.79 0.99
N GLY A 18 -10.63 2.19 1.27
CA GLY A 18 -9.72 1.45 2.14
C GLY A 18 -9.05 0.22 1.52
N ILE A 19 -9.26 -0.05 0.23
CA ILE A 19 -8.72 -1.25 -0.46
C ILE A 19 -7.18 -1.32 -0.34
N THR A 20 -6.49 -0.19 -0.54
CA THR A 20 -5.02 -0.14 -0.45
C THR A 20 -4.53 -0.47 0.96
N ALA A 21 -5.14 0.13 1.99
CA ALA A 21 -4.79 -0.13 3.38
C ALA A 21 -5.06 -1.57 3.77
N GLU A 22 -6.16 -2.15 3.28
CA GLU A 22 -6.52 -3.54 3.53
C GLU A 22 -5.54 -4.51 2.88
N THR A 23 -5.27 -4.36 1.58
CA THR A 23 -4.35 -5.24 0.86
C THR A 23 -2.94 -5.19 1.48
N PHE A 24 -2.48 -3.99 1.84
CA PHE A 24 -1.19 -3.82 2.50
C PHE A 24 -1.17 -4.45 3.88
N SER A 25 -2.19 -4.19 4.71
CA SER A 25 -2.26 -4.78 6.05
C SER A 25 -2.29 -6.30 6.02
N GLN A 26 -3.06 -6.91 5.12
CA GLN A 26 -3.09 -8.36 4.94
C GLN A 26 -1.70 -8.92 4.58
N SER A 27 -0.98 -8.27 3.66
CA SER A 27 0.36 -8.70 3.25
C SER A 27 1.38 -8.63 4.40
N VAL A 28 1.29 -7.59 5.24
CA VAL A 28 2.19 -7.44 6.40
C VAL A 28 1.81 -8.41 7.51
N LEU A 29 0.53 -8.51 7.83
CA LEU A 29 0.05 -9.33 8.95
C LEU A 29 0.18 -10.84 8.69
N SER A 30 0.13 -11.26 7.42
CA SER A 30 0.37 -12.68 7.05
C SER A 30 1.77 -13.21 7.41
N GLN A 31 2.70 -12.32 7.77
CA GLN A 31 4.03 -12.73 8.24
C GLN A 31 4.03 -13.19 9.71
N PHE A 32 2.92 -13.02 10.43
CA PHE A 32 2.78 -13.34 11.85
C PHE A 32 1.77 -14.49 12.05
N GLU A 33 2.21 -15.72 11.84
CA GLU A 33 1.34 -16.90 11.86
C GLU A 33 0.77 -17.24 13.25
N GLU A 34 1.42 -16.79 14.33
CA GLU A 34 1.02 -17.11 15.70
C GLU A 34 -0.06 -16.17 16.27
N VAL A 35 -0.47 -15.14 15.50
CA VAL A 35 -1.41 -14.10 15.94
C VAL A 35 -2.71 -14.18 15.14
N ASP A 36 -3.83 -14.28 15.85
CA ASP A 36 -5.16 -14.18 15.24
C ASP A 36 -5.57 -12.71 15.11
N PHE A 37 -5.50 -12.17 13.90
CA PHE A 37 -5.86 -10.78 13.61
C PHE A 37 -7.33 -10.65 13.26
N LYS A 38 -8.03 -9.74 13.97
CA LYS A 38 -9.43 -9.39 13.70
C LYS A 38 -9.51 -8.05 12.96
N PRO A 39 -9.63 -8.03 11.63
CA PRO A 39 -9.69 -6.80 10.86
C PRO A 39 -11.05 -6.12 10.99
N VAL A 40 -11.03 -4.81 11.23
CA VAL A 40 -12.20 -3.92 11.28
C VAL A 40 -11.97 -2.79 10.27
N ARG A 41 -12.78 -2.74 9.22
CA ARG A 41 -12.70 -1.69 8.20
C ARG A 41 -13.49 -0.47 8.60
N LEU A 42 -12.89 0.70 8.44
CA LEU A 42 -13.47 2.01 8.66
C LEU A 42 -13.21 2.89 7.43
N PRO A 43 -13.95 2.69 6.34
CA PRO A 43 -13.83 3.47 5.12
C PRO A 43 -14.57 4.82 5.26
N PHE A 44 -14.27 5.77 4.36
CA PHE A 44 -14.93 7.06 4.23
C PHE A 44 -14.86 7.94 5.49
N VAL A 45 -13.71 7.90 6.17
CA VAL A 45 -13.42 8.79 7.31
C VAL A 45 -12.90 10.12 6.76
N ASP A 46 -13.82 10.98 6.34
CA ASP A 46 -13.58 12.22 5.60
C ASP A 46 -13.92 13.48 6.41
N THR A 47 -14.46 13.33 7.63
CA THR A 47 -14.79 14.43 8.52
C THR A 47 -14.19 14.27 9.91
N LEU A 48 -14.07 15.39 10.67
CA LEU A 48 -13.57 15.38 12.04
C LEU A 48 -14.49 14.63 13.00
N GLU A 49 -15.79 14.63 12.75
CA GLU A 49 -16.79 13.90 13.54
C GLU A 49 -16.56 12.40 13.41
N LYS A 50 -16.42 11.90 12.19
CA LYS A 50 -16.10 10.49 11.94
C LYS A 50 -14.75 10.10 12.52
N ALA A 51 -13.76 11.00 12.43
CA ALA A 51 -12.45 10.77 13.04
C ALA A 51 -12.55 10.64 14.57
N ALA A 52 -13.41 11.43 15.21
CA ALA A 52 -13.67 11.35 16.64
C ALA A 52 -14.37 10.02 17.03
N GLU A 53 -15.35 9.57 16.23
CA GLU A 53 -16.01 8.28 16.43
C GLU A 53 -15.03 7.10 16.29
N VAL A 54 -14.15 7.18 15.28
CA VAL A 54 -13.08 6.18 15.07
C VAL A 54 -12.14 6.14 16.27
N ALA A 55 -11.70 7.31 16.76
CA ALA A 55 -10.83 7.39 17.93
C ALA A 55 -11.49 6.75 19.17
N MET A 56 -12.73 7.08 19.45
CA MET A 56 -13.48 6.47 20.58
C MET A 56 -13.63 4.96 20.43
N ARG A 57 -13.80 4.47 19.20
CA ARG A 57 -13.92 3.03 18.93
C ARG A 57 -12.60 2.30 19.16
N ILE A 58 -11.48 2.91 18.77
CA ILE A 58 -10.13 2.40 19.02
C ILE A 58 -9.86 2.34 20.53
N ASP A 59 -10.16 3.43 21.27
CA ASP A 59 -9.96 3.50 22.72
C ASP A 59 -10.77 2.43 23.45
N ARG A 60 -12.04 2.27 23.07
CA ARG A 60 -12.89 1.22 23.63
C ARG A 60 -12.30 -0.17 23.41
N SER A 61 -11.86 -0.45 22.19
CA SER A 61 -11.23 -1.74 21.86
C SER A 61 -9.95 -1.98 22.66
N ALA A 62 -9.14 -0.93 22.88
CA ALA A 62 -7.94 -1.02 23.70
C ALA A 62 -8.26 -1.35 25.17
N LEU A 63 -9.32 -0.73 25.70
CA LEU A 63 -9.79 -0.99 27.07
C LEU A 63 -10.36 -2.41 27.24
N GLU A 64 -11.19 -2.85 26.29
CA GLU A 64 -11.82 -4.18 26.33
C GLU A 64 -10.80 -5.32 26.19
N ALA A 65 -9.81 -5.14 25.30
CA ALA A 65 -8.78 -6.15 25.07
C ALA A 65 -7.60 -6.07 26.05
N GLY A 66 -7.47 -4.98 26.80
CA GLY A 66 -6.30 -4.71 27.66
C GLY A 66 -4.99 -4.47 26.90
N VAL A 67 -5.06 -4.35 25.58
CA VAL A 67 -3.90 -4.16 24.69
C VAL A 67 -4.28 -3.22 23.54
N PRO A 68 -3.36 -2.31 23.13
CA PRO A 68 -3.65 -1.37 22.06
C PRO A 68 -3.84 -2.10 20.71
N PRO A 69 -4.91 -1.80 19.95
CA PRO A 69 -5.10 -2.34 18.61
C PRO A 69 -4.09 -1.76 17.61
N ILE A 70 -3.89 -2.47 16.49
CA ILE A 70 -3.07 -1.98 15.38
C ILE A 70 -3.97 -1.18 14.44
N VAL A 71 -3.51 -0.02 13.98
CA VAL A 71 -4.28 0.88 13.11
C VAL A 71 -3.49 1.18 11.85
N PHE A 72 -3.92 0.63 10.73
CA PHE A 72 -3.41 0.99 9.41
C PHE A 72 -4.21 2.17 8.87
N SER A 73 -3.52 3.25 8.51
CA SER A 73 -4.15 4.49 8.03
C SER A 73 -3.67 4.86 6.62
N THR A 74 -4.63 5.22 5.77
CA THR A 74 -4.39 5.87 4.47
C THR A 74 -5.10 7.22 4.39
N LEU A 75 -5.25 7.89 5.53
CA LEU A 75 -5.81 9.23 5.61
C LEU A 75 -4.83 10.26 5.03
N VAL A 76 -5.32 11.08 4.12
CA VAL A 76 -4.52 12.12 3.46
C VAL A 76 -4.64 13.46 4.19
N ASN A 77 -5.80 13.76 4.79
CA ASN A 77 -6.03 14.99 5.53
C ASN A 77 -5.29 14.94 6.89
N PRO A 78 -4.36 15.88 7.16
CA PRO A 78 -3.56 15.89 8.39
C PRO A 78 -4.41 16.14 9.65
N ASP A 79 -5.49 16.91 9.57
CA ASP A 79 -6.34 17.22 10.73
C ASP A 79 -7.14 15.99 11.15
N ILE A 80 -7.68 15.27 10.18
CA ILE A 80 -8.41 14.00 10.40
C ILE A 80 -7.46 12.94 10.97
N LEU A 81 -6.26 12.82 10.38
CA LEU A 81 -5.24 11.90 10.85
C LEU A 81 -4.80 12.23 12.28
N ALA A 82 -4.56 13.51 12.58
CA ALA A 82 -4.18 13.95 13.92
C ALA A 82 -5.27 13.63 14.96
N ARG A 83 -6.54 13.77 14.57
CA ARG A 83 -7.67 13.43 15.45
C ARG A 83 -7.74 11.94 15.75
N VAL A 84 -7.57 11.08 14.74
CA VAL A 84 -7.57 9.62 14.93
C VAL A 84 -6.35 9.17 15.74
N ARG A 85 -5.18 9.79 15.55
CA ARG A 85 -3.94 9.48 16.29
C ARG A 85 -3.98 9.79 17.78
N GLN A 86 -4.99 10.51 18.28
CA GLN A 86 -5.17 10.75 19.71
C GLN A 86 -5.61 9.49 20.48
N ALA A 87 -6.12 8.48 19.76
CA ALA A 87 -6.57 7.25 20.37
C ALA A 87 -5.41 6.33 20.80
N ASN A 88 -5.69 5.46 21.74
CA ASN A 88 -4.73 4.47 22.26
C ASN A 88 -4.58 3.28 21.30
N GLY A 89 -3.75 3.43 20.27
CA GLY A 89 -3.49 2.42 19.25
C GLY A 89 -2.05 2.47 18.73
N ILE A 90 -1.63 1.42 18.02
CA ILE A 90 -0.37 1.36 17.29
C ILE A 90 -0.63 1.84 15.87
N PHE A 91 -0.28 3.09 15.56
CA PHE A 91 -0.59 3.73 14.29
C PHE A 91 0.49 3.50 13.23
N LEU A 92 0.08 2.96 12.09
CA LEU A 92 0.88 2.75 10.89
C LEU A 92 0.30 3.61 9.76
N ASP A 93 0.86 4.80 9.59
CA ASP A 93 0.47 5.73 8.54
C ASP A 93 1.21 5.39 7.24
N LEU A 94 0.50 4.80 6.29
CA LEU A 94 1.07 4.34 5.03
C LEU A 94 1.50 5.51 4.14
N PHE A 95 0.68 6.55 4.03
CA PHE A 95 1.01 7.69 3.18
C PHE A 95 2.07 8.58 3.81
N GLY A 96 1.94 8.94 5.08
CA GLY A 96 2.93 9.77 5.75
C GLY A 96 4.33 9.15 5.73
N THR A 97 4.42 7.84 5.93
CA THR A 97 5.71 7.15 5.95
C THR A 97 6.34 7.06 4.56
N PHE A 98 5.61 6.58 3.56
CA PHE A 98 6.21 6.34 2.23
C PHE A 98 6.30 7.60 1.38
N VAL A 99 5.25 8.44 1.39
CA VAL A 99 5.21 9.66 0.57
C VAL A 99 6.29 10.64 1.00
N SER A 100 6.51 10.82 2.31
CA SER A 100 7.54 11.73 2.82
C SER A 100 8.95 11.36 2.35
N HIS A 101 9.29 10.06 2.32
CA HIS A 101 10.58 9.61 1.82
C HIS A 101 10.74 9.85 0.32
N ILE A 102 9.66 9.64 -0.46
CA ILE A 102 9.66 9.89 -1.91
C ILE A 102 9.78 11.39 -2.19
N GLU A 103 9.07 12.24 -1.45
CA GLU A 103 9.16 13.70 -1.55
C GLU A 103 10.60 14.19 -1.32
N GLN A 104 11.25 13.67 -0.29
CA GLN A 104 12.64 14.00 0.00
C GLN A 104 13.59 13.55 -1.12
N ALA A 105 13.42 12.33 -1.62
CA ALA A 105 14.26 11.78 -2.69
C ALA A 105 14.10 12.52 -4.02
N LEU A 106 12.89 12.99 -4.33
CA LEU A 106 12.58 13.68 -5.59
C LEU A 106 12.72 15.20 -5.50
N GLY A 107 12.79 15.78 -4.30
CA GLY A 107 12.74 17.23 -4.07
C GLY A 107 11.41 17.86 -4.48
N LEU A 108 10.32 17.09 -4.51
CA LEU A 108 8.99 17.50 -4.93
C LEU A 108 7.99 17.25 -3.81
N LYS A 109 6.93 18.06 -3.75
CA LYS A 109 5.81 17.82 -2.84
C LYS A 109 4.70 17.06 -3.54
N SER A 110 4.13 16.09 -2.84
CA SER A 110 2.97 15.34 -3.32
C SER A 110 1.72 16.22 -3.31
N SER A 111 0.74 15.87 -4.14
CA SER A 111 -0.50 16.64 -4.24
C SER A 111 -1.51 16.34 -3.14
N HIS A 112 -1.23 15.38 -2.25
CA HIS A 112 -2.11 14.90 -1.18
C HIS A 112 -3.58 14.73 -1.61
N SER A 113 -3.80 14.21 -2.84
CA SER A 113 -5.15 14.07 -3.41
C SER A 113 -5.76 12.74 -3.05
N ILE A 114 -6.96 12.77 -2.47
CA ILE A 114 -7.76 11.60 -2.11
C ILE A 114 -8.15 10.79 -3.37
N GLY A 115 -8.17 9.47 -3.28
CA GLY A 115 -8.73 8.59 -4.30
C GLY A 115 -7.88 8.37 -5.56
N ARG A 116 -6.62 8.80 -5.58
CA ARG A 116 -5.73 8.57 -6.74
C ARG A 116 -5.13 7.16 -6.83
N SER A 117 -5.36 6.30 -5.87
CA SER A 117 -4.73 4.97 -5.78
C SER A 117 -5.04 4.02 -6.94
N HIS A 118 -6.06 4.29 -7.75
CA HIS A 118 -6.43 3.47 -8.90
C HIS A 118 -6.37 4.19 -10.25
N MET A 119 -6.04 5.49 -10.27
CA MET A 119 -5.88 6.23 -11.50
C MET A 119 -4.42 6.69 -11.64
N MET A 120 -3.57 5.88 -12.24
CA MET A 120 -2.44 6.43 -12.97
C MET A 120 -3.02 7.30 -14.07
N GLN A 121 -3.11 8.62 -13.83
CA GLN A 121 -3.41 9.55 -14.91
C GLN A 121 -2.33 9.39 -15.96
N LYS A 122 -2.73 8.83 -17.08
CA LYS A 122 -1.94 8.82 -18.31
C LYS A 122 -1.57 10.26 -18.62
N ASN A 123 -0.36 10.65 -18.28
CA ASN A 123 0.25 11.86 -18.83
C ASN A 123 0.26 11.68 -20.33
N LYS A 124 -0.53 12.47 -21.07
CA LYS A 124 -0.78 12.38 -22.52
C LYS A 124 0.48 12.51 -23.39
N LYS A 125 1.68 12.61 -22.82
CA LYS A 125 2.93 12.81 -23.57
C LYS A 125 3.87 11.60 -23.66
N ASN A 126 3.66 10.51 -22.91
CA ASN A 126 4.50 9.31 -22.99
C ASN A 126 3.72 8.01 -22.86
N CYS A 127 2.60 7.87 -23.55
CA CYS A 127 1.86 6.64 -23.59
C CYS A 127 2.21 5.83 -24.85
N CYS A 128 3.44 5.38 -24.91
CA CYS A 128 3.81 4.22 -25.70
C CYS A 128 4.50 3.25 -24.76
N LEU A 129 3.86 2.09 -24.57
CA LEU A 129 4.36 0.87 -23.95
C LEU A 129 3.58 0.46 -22.70
N MET A 130 2.78 -0.52 -22.92
CA MET A 130 2.02 -1.44 -22.07
C MET A 130 0.51 -1.20 -22.04
N GLN A 131 -0.12 -1.66 -23.10
CA GLN A 131 -1.54 -1.96 -23.10
C GLN A 131 -1.73 -3.36 -22.46
N TRP A 132 -2.26 -3.39 -21.25
CA TRP A 132 -2.75 -4.63 -20.64
C TRP A 132 -4.18 -4.85 -21.16
N ASN A 133 -4.43 -5.95 -21.86
CA ASN A 133 -5.78 -6.37 -22.16
C ASN A 133 -6.38 -7.15 -20.97
N CYS A 134 -7.69 -7.29 -20.94
CA CYS A 134 -8.44 -7.96 -19.87
C CYS A 134 -8.10 -9.45 -19.66
N SER A 135 -7.17 -10.00 -20.42
CA SER A 135 -6.73 -11.40 -20.33
C SER A 135 -5.36 -11.58 -19.67
N GLY A 136 -4.73 -10.49 -19.19
CA GLY A 136 -3.49 -10.57 -18.43
C GLY A 136 -2.24 -10.98 -19.24
N ILE A 137 -2.32 -11.05 -20.57
CA ILE A 137 -1.19 -11.42 -21.42
C ILE A 137 -0.61 -10.13 -22.03
N PRO A 138 0.69 -9.83 -21.87
CA PRO A 138 1.29 -8.68 -22.52
C PRO A 138 1.37 -8.93 -24.03
N VAL A 139 0.66 -8.11 -24.82
CA VAL A 139 0.82 -8.08 -26.28
C VAL A 139 1.97 -7.12 -26.58
N LEU A 140 3.09 -7.67 -27.04
CA LEU A 140 4.18 -6.88 -27.55
C LEU A 140 3.75 -6.22 -28.87
N PRO A 141 3.85 -4.91 -29.04
CA PRO A 141 3.62 -4.30 -30.35
C PRO A 141 4.69 -4.80 -31.31
N LEU A 142 4.24 -5.31 -32.46
CA LEU A 142 5.12 -5.57 -33.61
C LEU A 142 5.73 -4.23 -34.03
N LEU A 143 6.94 -3.96 -33.54
CA LEU A 143 7.77 -2.90 -34.10
C LEU A 143 8.19 -3.36 -35.49
N SER A 144 7.72 -2.66 -36.53
CA SER A 144 8.26 -2.68 -37.86
C SER A 144 9.76 -2.34 -37.76
N LEU A 145 10.58 -3.35 -37.96
CA LEU A 145 12.02 -3.20 -38.04
C LEU A 145 12.35 -2.34 -39.26
N PRO A 146 13.13 -1.26 -39.13
CA PRO A 146 13.80 -0.69 -40.29
C PRO A 146 14.89 -1.67 -40.74
N GLU A 147 14.83 -2.06 -42.02
CA GLU A 147 15.91 -2.75 -42.69
C GLU A 147 17.15 -1.86 -42.70
N THR A 148 18.13 -2.19 -41.88
CA THR A 148 19.53 -1.79 -42.15
C THR A 148 20.44 -2.95 -41.78
N THR A 149 21.00 -3.50 -42.85
CA THR A 149 22.18 -4.35 -42.90
C THR A 149 23.33 -3.75 -42.09
N ASP A 150 23.74 -4.42 -40.98
CA ASP A 150 25.18 -4.64 -40.80
C ASP A 150 25.43 -5.80 -39.83
N ARG A 151 26.34 -6.65 -40.28
CA ARG A 151 26.79 -7.85 -39.58
C ARG A 151 27.78 -7.44 -38.50
N ARG A 152 27.50 -7.75 -37.26
CA ARG A 152 28.53 -8.21 -36.32
C ARG A 152 27.90 -9.12 -35.26
N ARG A 153 28.23 -10.40 -35.34
CA ARG A 153 28.03 -11.44 -34.34
C ARG A 153 28.82 -11.06 -33.09
N GLU A 154 28.18 -10.75 -32.00
CA GLU A 154 28.80 -10.90 -30.69
C GLU A 154 28.12 -12.07 -29.95
N ARG A 155 28.94 -13.06 -29.80
CA ARG A 155 28.67 -14.35 -29.17
C ARG A 155 28.73 -14.17 -27.66
N TRP A 156 27.57 -14.17 -26.97
CA TRP A 156 27.55 -14.31 -25.53
C TRP A 156 27.80 -15.77 -25.15
N GLN A 157 29.02 -16.05 -24.67
CA GLN A 157 29.36 -17.34 -24.09
C GLN A 157 28.97 -17.32 -22.60
N PHE A 158 27.98 -18.11 -22.23
CA PHE A 158 27.79 -18.54 -20.86
C PHE A 158 28.96 -19.44 -20.47
N ARG A 159 29.72 -19.00 -19.50
CA ARG A 159 30.73 -19.85 -18.84
C ARG A 159 30.03 -20.54 -17.69
N GLU A 160 29.75 -21.82 -17.84
CA GLU A 160 29.56 -22.73 -16.73
C GLU A 160 30.90 -22.95 -16.05
N THR A 161 31.04 -22.51 -14.81
CA THR A 161 32.11 -23.01 -13.93
C THR A 161 31.55 -24.15 -13.10
N ALA A 162 31.84 -25.34 -13.55
CA ALA A 162 31.80 -26.52 -12.72
C ALA A 162 33.03 -26.48 -11.81
N GLU A 163 32.84 -26.55 -10.51
CA GLU A 163 33.90 -26.83 -9.56
C GLU A 163 33.67 -28.16 -8.84
N LYS A 164 34.76 -28.85 -8.76
CA LYS A 164 34.97 -30.14 -8.08
C LYS A 164 34.75 -30.02 -6.56
#